data_261f2718de97e46385cfd209d4f58164
#
_entry.id   261f2718de97e46385cfd209d4f58164
#
_cell.length_a   1.000
_cell.length_b   1.000
_cell.length_c   1.000
_cell.angle_alpha   90.00
_cell.angle_beta   90.00
_cell.angle_gamma   90.00
#
_symmetry.space_group_name_H-M   'P 1'
#
loop_
_entity.id
_entity.type
_entity.pdbx_description
1 polymer ?
#
loop_
_entity_poly.entity_id
_entity_poly.type
_entity_poly.pdbx_seq_one_letter_code
_entity_poly.pdbx_strand_id
1 'polypeptide(L)'
;MPRVPTAGVSGEFETRLAELGMFIRDQRRNARLSLRKLSEAAGISNPYLSQIERGLRKPSAEILQAIAKGLRISAETLYERAGLLDERSETNDLVGDILRDSTVTERQKDALISIYRSFQAETAAERGQPEAG
;
A
#
# COMPACT_ATOMS: atom_id res chain seq x y z
N MET A 1 -10.15 23.32 -17.83
CA MET A 1 -9.84 22.82 -17.36
C MET A 1 -10.22 21.78 -16.88
N PRO A 2 -10.71 21.27 -17.11
CA PRO A 2 -11.20 20.32 -16.57
C PRO A 2 -10.51 19.19 -16.17
N ARG A 3 -9.47 18.92 -16.32
CA ARG A 3 -8.83 17.87 -15.80
C ARG A 3 -8.65 18.00 -14.39
N VAL A 4 -9.18 18.98 -13.83
CA VAL A 4 -8.97 19.22 -12.45
C VAL A 4 -9.26 18.08 -11.54
N PRO A 5 -10.38 17.40 -11.61
CA PRO A 5 -10.62 16.33 -10.66
C PRO A 5 -9.62 15.20 -10.77
N THR A 6 -9.33 14.84 -11.99
CA THR A 6 -8.37 13.77 -12.20
C THR A 6 -6.98 14.18 -11.75
N ALA A 7 -6.64 15.40 -12.03
CA ALA A 7 -5.33 15.89 -11.64
C ALA A 7 -5.20 15.94 -10.13
N GLY A 8 -6.26 16.30 -9.44
CA GLY A 8 -6.22 16.34 -7.99
C GLY A 8 -5.98 14.99 -7.38
N VAL A 9 -6.71 13.98 -7.86
CA VAL A 9 -6.55 12.64 -7.35
C VAL A 9 -5.15 12.13 -7.67
N SER A 10 -4.71 12.32 -8.90
CA SER A 10 -3.38 11.91 -9.28
C SER A 10 -2.32 12.63 -8.48
N GLY A 11 -2.49 13.91 -8.25
CA GLY A 11 -1.54 14.68 -7.49
C GLY A 11 -1.39 14.19 -6.07
N GLU A 12 -2.50 13.85 -5.43
CA GLU A 12 -2.45 13.32 -4.09
C GLU A 12 -1.72 11.99 -4.05
N PHE A 13 -2.04 11.12 -4.98
CA PHE A 13 -1.41 9.81 -5.03
C PHE A 13 0.09 9.97 -5.26
N GLU A 14 0.45 10.83 -6.18
CA GLU A 14 1.86 11.06 -6.50
C GLU A 14 2.59 11.65 -5.31
N THR A 15 1.94 12.54 -4.58
CA THR A 15 2.55 13.13 -3.40
C THR A 15 2.81 12.07 -2.33
N ARG A 16 1.83 11.21 -2.11
CA ARG A 16 2.00 10.15 -1.12
C ARG A 16 3.06 9.16 -1.54
N LEU A 17 3.12 8.87 -2.83
CA LEU A 17 4.13 7.97 -3.34
C LEU A 17 5.52 8.56 -3.14
N ALA A 18 5.66 9.85 -3.37
CA ALA A 18 6.92 10.54 -3.13
C ALA A 18 7.28 10.52 -1.65
N GLU A 19 6.29 10.71 -0.78
CA GLU A 19 6.52 10.69 0.65
C GLU A 19 6.98 9.32 1.14
N LEU A 20 6.36 8.28 0.62
CA LEU A 20 6.80 6.93 0.94
C LEU A 20 8.23 6.70 0.51
N GLY A 21 8.56 7.14 -0.70
CA GLY A 21 9.91 6.99 -1.22
C GLY A 21 10.93 7.74 -0.38
N MET A 22 10.58 8.95 0.04
CA MET A 22 11.46 9.74 0.89
C MET A 22 11.64 9.08 2.25
N PHE A 23 10.60 8.51 2.79
CA PHE A 23 10.70 7.83 4.07
C PHE A 23 11.67 6.64 3.96
N ILE A 24 11.53 5.86 2.89
CA ILE A 24 12.43 4.72 2.68
C ILE A 24 13.87 5.21 2.55
N ARG A 25 14.05 6.28 1.79
CA ARG A 25 15.38 6.84 1.59
C ARG A 25 15.99 7.32 2.90
N ASP A 26 15.18 8.00 3.71
CA ASP A 26 15.66 8.51 4.99
C ASP A 26 16.04 7.36 5.91
N GLN A 27 15.23 6.31 5.95
CA GLN A 27 15.54 5.15 6.77
C GLN A 27 16.82 4.47 6.29
N ARG A 28 16.99 4.41 4.98
CA ARG A 28 18.21 3.83 4.42
C ARG A 28 19.44 4.62 4.84
N ARG A 29 19.34 5.93 4.76
CA ARG A 29 20.47 6.79 5.13
C ARG A 29 20.75 6.72 6.63
N ASN A 30 19.71 6.68 7.42
CA ASN A 30 19.88 6.54 8.87
C ASN A 30 20.56 5.23 9.20
N ALA A 31 20.28 4.19 8.45
CA ALA A 31 20.93 2.90 8.67
C ALA A 31 22.30 2.84 8.03
N ARG A 32 22.71 3.90 7.34
CA ARG A 32 24.00 3.98 6.68
C ARG A 32 24.17 2.90 5.62
N LEU A 33 23.11 2.67 4.88
CA LEU A 33 23.11 1.71 3.79
C LEU A 33 23.15 2.46 2.48
N SER A 34 23.97 1.99 1.56
CA SER A 34 23.95 2.51 0.20
C SER A 34 22.70 1.97 -0.50
N LEU A 35 22.36 2.61 -1.61
CA LEU A 35 21.25 2.12 -2.41
C LEU A 35 21.50 0.68 -2.81
N ARG A 36 22.73 0.38 -3.21
CA ARG A 36 23.10 -0.96 -3.64
C ARG A 36 22.94 -1.96 -2.51
N LYS A 37 23.39 -1.60 -1.32
CA LYS A 37 23.28 -2.51 -0.20
C LYS A 37 21.84 -2.82 0.13
N LEU A 38 20.98 -1.82 0.12
CA LEU A 38 19.58 -2.07 0.41
C LEU A 38 18.94 -2.90 -0.69
N SER A 39 19.26 -2.59 -1.96
CA SER A 39 18.67 -3.37 -3.04
C SER A 39 19.10 -4.82 -2.95
N GLU A 40 20.35 -5.09 -2.59
CA GLU A 40 20.81 -6.45 -2.40
C GLU A 40 20.08 -7.13 -1.25
N ALA A 41 19.93 -6.41 -0.14
CA ALA A 41 19.25 -6.99 1.01
C ALA A 41 17.78 -7.27 0.72
N ALA A 42 17.16 -6.45 -0.10
CA ALA A 42 15.75 -6.62 -0.44
C ALA A 42 15.53 -7.52 -1.65
N GLY A 43 16.61 -7.89 -2.34
CA GLY A 43 16.48 -8.75 -3.49
C GLY A 43 15.85 -8.08 -4.70
N ILE A 44 16.06 -6.79 -4.85
CA ILE A 44 15.52 -6.05 -5.98
C ILE A 44 16.67 -5.31 -6.67
N SER A 45 16.41 -4.84 -7.89
CA SER A 45 17.46 -4.17 -8.65
C SER A 45 17.65 -2.73 -8.14
N ASN A 46 18.86 -2.20 -8.36
CA ASN A 46 19.12 -0.81 -8.03
C ASN A 46 18.17 0.15 -8.72
N PRO A 47 17.96 0.03 -10.02
CA PRO A 47 17.04 0.96 -10.68
C PRO A 47 15.62 0.89 -10.12
N TYR A 48 15.16 -0.29 -9.76
CA TYR A 48 13.82 -0.43 -9.20
C TYR A 48 13.75 0.28 -7.85
N LEU A 49 14.72 0.03 -6.97
CA LEU A 49 14.73 0.69 -5.67
C LEU A 49 14.85 2.20 -5.83
N SER A 50 15.69 2.65 -6.75
CA SER A 50 15.85 4.07 -7.00
C SER A 50 14.52 4.70 -7.43
N GLN A 51 13.77 4.01 -8.27
CA GLN A 51 12.48 4.52 -8.71
C GLN A 51 11.48 4.59 -7.57
N ILE A 52 11.53 3.61 -6.68
CA ILE A 52 10.66 3.63 -5.51
C ILE A 52 11.01 4.82 -4.62
N GLU A 53 12.29 5.04 -4.37
CA GLU A 53 12.71 6.15 -3.51
C GLU A 53 12.35 7.50 -4.10
N ARG A 54 12.33 7.60 -5.41
CA ARG A 54 11.98 8.85 -6.07
C ARG A 54 10.49 9.00 -6.31
N GLY A 55 9.70 8.03 -5.86
CA GLY A 55 8.26 8.14 -5.98
C GLY A 55 7.75 7.86 -7.38
N LEU A 56 8.52 7.15 -8.20
CA LEU A 56 8.14 6.86 -9.58
C LEU A 56 7.48 5.50 -9.74
N ARG A 57 7.56 4.66 -8.73
CA ARG A 57 6.97 3.33 -8.79
C ARG A 57 6.34 3.01 -7.45
N LYS A 58 5.16 2.41 -7.50
CA LYS A 58 4.49 1.95 -6.29
C LYS A 58 4.96 0.52 -6.00
N PRO A 59 5.57 0.29 -4.84
CA PRO A 59 6.00 -1.07 -4.51
C PRO A 59 4.82 -1.93 -4.10
N SER A 60 4.91 -3.21 -4.40
CA SER A 60 3.91 -4.17 -3.92
C SER A 60 4.12 -4.43 -2.44
N ALA A 61 3.14 -5.08 -1.82
CA ALA A 61 3.25 -5.44 -0.41
C ALA A 61 4.48 -6.32 -0.17
N GLU A 62 4.75 -7.23 -1.08
CA GLU A 62 5.90 -8.11 -0.95
C GLU A 62 7.21 -7.35 -1.01
N ILE A 63 7.28 -6.37 -1.90
CA ILE A 63 8.48 -5.56 -2.02
C ILE A 63 8.66 -4.69 -0.78
N LEU A 64 7.57 -4.14 -0.26
CA LEU A 64 7.66 -3.36 0.98
C LEU A 64 8.16 -4.21 2.13
N GLN A 65 7.70 -5.45 2.21
CA GLN A 65 8.16 -6.35 3.26
C GLN A 65 9.65 -6.62 3.13
N ALA A 66 10.12 -6.84 1.90
CA ALA A 66 11.53 -7.08 1.65
C ALA A 66 12.38 -5.85 2.01
N ILE A 67 11.89 -4.66 1.67
CA ILE A 67 12.60 -3.44 2.00
C ILE A 67 12.65 -3.24 3.51
N ALA A 68 11.53 -3.47 4.20
CA ALA A 68 11.50 -3.32 5.65
C ALA A 68 12.51 -4.25 6.31
N LYS A 69 12.58 -5.48 5.82
CA LYS A 69 13.53 -6.45 6.35
C LYS A 69 14.95 -5.97 6.13
N GLY A 70 15.24 -5.46 4.95
CA GLY A 70 16.57 -4.95 4.65
C GLY A 70 16.94 -3.75 5.49
N LEU A 71 15.97 -2.92 5.84
CA LEU A 71 16.17 -1.76 6.70
C LEU A 71 16.14 -2.11 8.18
N ARG A 72 15.71 -3.31 8.52
CA ARG A 72 15.54 -3.74 9.91
C ARG A 72 14.52 -2.90 10.64
N ILE A 73 13.45 -2.56 9.96
CA ILE A 73 12.33 -1.87 10.58
C ILE A 73 11.10 -2.73 10.43
N SER A 74 10.06 -2.36 11.15
CA SER A 74 8.81 -3.10 11.11
C SER A 74 8.15 -2.95 9.74
N ALA A 75 7.72 -4.07 9.16
CA ALA A 75 6.97 -4.03 7.91
C ALA A 75 5.67 -3.25 8.10
N GLU A 76 5.14 -3.28 9.31
CA GLU A 76 3.92 -2.56 9.63
C GLU A 76 4.09 -1.06 9.42
N THR A 77 5.27 -0.53 9.77
CA THR A 77 5.55 0.87 9.56
C THR A 77 5.45 1.23 8.09
N LEU A 78 6.03 0.42 7.22
CA LEU A 78 5.95 0.68 5.78
C LEU A 78 4.55 0.46 5.25
N TYR A 79 3.84 -0.53 5.77
CA TYR A 79 2.46 -0.75 5.35
C TYR A 79 1.58 0.42 5.69
N GLU A 80 1.77 1.02 6.86
CA GLU A 80 0.98 2.19 7.22
C GLU A 80 1.22 3.32 6.26
N ARG A 81 2.48 3.54 5.90
CA ARG A 81 2.79 4.58 4.93
C ARG A 81 2.24 4.26 3.56
N ALA A 82 2.39 3.00 3.13
CA ALA A 82 1.92 2.58 1.83
C ALA A 82 0.40 2.51 1.78
N GLY A 83 -0.25 2.27 2.90
CA GLY A 83 -1.70 2.21 2.95
C GLY A 83 -2.34 3.50 2.52
N LEU A 84 -1.64 4.62 2.70
CA LEU A 84 -2.16 5.90 2.27
C LEU A 84 -2.21 6.02 0.76
N LEU A 85 -1.56 5.10 0.05
CA LEU A 85 -1.60 5.10 -1.41
C LEU A 85 -2.76 4.31 -1.96
N ASP A 86 -3.45 3.57 -1.10
CA ASP A 86 -4.59 2.78 -1.53
C ASP A 86 -5.81 3.66 -1.46
N GLU A 87 -6.40 3.94 -2.59
CA GLU A 87 -7.56 4.81 -2.64
C GLU A 87 -8.69 4.29 -1.78
N ARG A 88 -8.81 2.99 -1.71
CA ARG A 88 -9.89 2.41 -0.93
C ARG A 88 -9.67 2.56 0.55
N SER A 89 -8.43 2.64 1.00
CA SER A 89 -8.18 2.75 2.42
C SER A 89 -8.63 4.10 2.96
N GLU A 90 -8.69 5.11 2.10
CA GLU A 90 -9.13 6.41 2.55
C GLU A 90 -10.63 6.49 2.72
N THR A 91 -11.33 5.76 1.88
CA THR A 91 -12.77 5.87 1.88
C THR A 91 -13.42 4.69 2.56
N ASN A 92 -12.81 3.51 2.47
CA ASN A 92 -13.52 2.36 2.99
C ASN A 92 -12.62 1.15 3.01
N ASP A 93 -11.86 0.99 4.04
CA ASP A 93 -10.99 -0.18 4.18
C ASP A 93 -11.54 -1.07 5.29
N LEU A 94 -12.81 -1.42 5.15
CA LEU A 94 -13.45 -2.25 6.17
C LEU A 94 -12.79 -3.61 6.31
N VAL A 95 -12.39 -4.20 5.20
CA VAL A 95 -11.73 -5.51 5.25
C VAL A 95 -10.44 -5.41 6.07
N GLY A 96 -9.65 -4.36 5.83
CA GLY A 96 -8.44 -4.17 6.60
C GLY A 96 -8.71 -3.99 8.08
N ASP A 97 -9.75 -3.23 8.39
CA ASP A 97 -10.13 -3.02 9.79
C ASP A 97 -10.52 -4.31 10.45
N ILE A 98 -11.27 -5.15 9.75
CA ILE A 98 -11.67 -6.45 10.29
C ILE A 98 -10.44 -7.32 10.54
N LEU A 99 -9.52 -7.33 9.60
CA LEU A 99 -8.34 -8.16 9.74
C LEU A 99 -7.47 -7.75 10.93
N ARG A 100 -7.47 -6.46 11.26
CA ARG A 100 -6.66 -5.96 12.36
C ARG A 100 -7.35 -6.04 13.71
N ASP A 101 -8.64 -6.35 13.72
CA ASP A 101 -9.41 -6.35 14.95
C ASP A 101 -9.06 -7.56 15.79
N SER A 102 -8.61 -7.35 17.01
CA SER A 102 -8.20 -8.45 17.88
C SER A 102 -9.35 -8.95 18.75
N THR A 103 -10.54 -8.39 18.61
CA THR A 103 -11.66 -8.79 19.45
C THR A 103 -12.49 -9.89 18.83
N VAL A 104 -12.18 -10.30 17.61
CA VAL A 104 -12.87 -11.42 16.96
C VAL A 104 -11.85 -12.44 16.50
N THR A 105 -12.30 -13.66 16.34
CA THR A 105 -11.41 -14.76 15.94
C THR A 105 -11.16 -14.72 14.44
N GLU A 106 -10.13 -15.44 14.00
CA GLU A 106 -9.84 -15.53 12.56
C GLU A 106 -11.01 -16.10 11.79
N ARG A 107 -11.66 -17.10 12.37
CA ARG A 107 -12.82 -17.70 11.74
C ARG A 107 -13.94 -16.68 11.57
N GLN A 108 -14.16 -15.87 12.60
CA GLN A 108 -15.18 -14.84 12.54
C GLN A 108 -14.82 -13.77 11.52
N LYS A 109 -13.54 -13.42 11.43
CA LYS A 109 -13.09 -12.46 10.43
C LYS A 109 -13.41 -12.96 9.04
N ASP A 110 -13.11 -14.23 8.78
CA ASP A 110 -13.39 -14.80 7.45
C ASP A 110 -14.87 -14.72 7.12
N ALA A 111 -15.71 -15.00 8.09
CA ALA A 111 -17.15 -14.94 7.86
C ALA A 111 -17.62 -13.53 7.58
N LEU A 112 -17.12 -12.56 8.35
CA LEU A 112 -17.49 -11.16 8.15
C LEU A 112 -17.06 -10.68 6.78
N ILE A 113 -15.84 -11.00 6.39
CA ILE A 113 -15.33 -10.55 5.10
C ILE A 113 -16.11 -11.19 3.95
N SER A 114 -16.43 -12.45 4.10
CA SER A 114 -17.19 -13.15 3.06
C SER A 114 -18.57 -12.52 2.86
N ILE A 115 -19.26 -12.22 3.96
CA ILE A 115 -20.56 -11.59 3.87
C ILE A 115 -20.44 -10.20 3.26
N TYR A 116 -19.45 -9.44 3.70
CA TYR A 116 -19.26 -8.10 3.21
C TYR A 116 -19.05 -8.09 1.69
N ARG A 117 -18.19 -8.98 1.21
CA ARG A 117 -17.93 -9.04 -0.23
C ARG A 117 -19.14 -9.50 -1.00
N SER A 118 -19.93 -10.39 -0.41
CA SER A 118 -21.17 -10.83 -1.04
C SER A 118 -22.12 -9.65 -1.22
N PHE A 119 -22.23 -8.80 -0.21
CA PHE A 119 -23.09 -7.63 -0.32
C PHE A 119 -22.57 -6.64 -1.35
N GLN A 120 -21.26 -6.50 -1.43
CA GLN A 120 -20.68 -5.62 -2.45
C GLN A 120 -21.03 -6.10 -3.86
N ALA A 121 -20.93 -7.40 -4.07
CA ALA A 121 -21.26 -7.98 -5.36
C ALA A 121 -22.73 -7.78 -5.69
N GLU A 122 -23.59 -7.97 -4.70
CA GLU A 122 -25.01 -7.80 -4.88
C GLU A 122 -25.34 -6.35 -5.25
N THR A 123 -24.73 -5.41 -4.54
CA THR A 123 -24.97 -4.00 -4.81
C THR A 123 -24.48 -3.61 -6.19
N ALA A 124 -23.33 -4.12 -6.59
CA ALA A 124 -22.79 -3.83 -7.91
C ALA A 124 -23.71 -4.35 -9.01
N ALA A 125 -24.26 -5.54 -8.80
CA ALA A 125 -25.19 -6.11 -9.78
C ALA A 125 -26.46 -5.26 -9.88
N GLU A 126 -26.96 -4.78 -8.74
CA GLU A 126 -28.16 -3.96 -8.74
C GLU A 126 -27.93 -2.66 -9.47
N ARG A 127 -26.72 -2.14 -9.43
CA ARG A 127 -26.41 -0.90 -10.11
C ARG A 127 -26.06 -1.12 -11.57
N GLY A 128 -26.07 -2.37 -12.02
CA GLY A 128 -25.73 -2.65 -13.40
C GLY A 128 -24.26 -2.52 -13.70
N GLN A 129 -23.43 -2.54 -12.70
CA GLN A 129 -21.99 -2.42 -12.88
C GLN A 129 -21.36 -3.80 -13.00
N PRO A 130 -20.35 -3.93 -13.83
CA PRO A 130 -19.65 -5.20 -13.88
C PRO A 130 -18.92 -5.40 -12.56
N GLU A 131 -18.83 -6.65 -12.16
CA GLU A 131 -18.12 -6.94 -10.96
C GLU A 131 -16.67 -6.63 -11.11
N ALA A 132 -16.11 -6.13 -10.07
CA ALA A 132 -14.75 -5.77 -10.10
C ALA A 132 -13.98 -7.03 -9.94
N GLY A 133 -13.87 -7.75 -10.53
CA GLY A 133 -13.30 -8.95 -10.37
C GLY A 133 -12.15 -9.40 -10.25
#